data_331403e174c970ec3c05b423a1daf4c5
#
_entry.id   331403e174c970ec3c05b423a1daf4c5
#
_cell.length_a   1.000
_cell.length_b   1.000
_cell.length_c   1.000
_cell.angle_alpha   90.00
_cell.angle_beta   90.00
_cell.angle_gamma   90.00
#
_symmetry.space_group_name_H-M   'P 1'
#
loop_
_entity.id
_entity.type
_entity.pdbx_description
1 polymer ?
#
loop_
_entity_poly.entity_id
_entity_poly.type
_entity_poly.pdbx_seq_one_letter_code
_entity_poly.pdbx_strand_id
1 'polypeptide(L)'
;DTNFQAGRVCAASAAGLLAKVYATIASAAMSEGEIVTVKTGPQFVMQNINGTNTKVYTEPVPMDFAKDQVAGYESFNSQEYYQLAYDVAKDVKGGVYGTHNLESYDLIWSPSGKTCSEHLFSLQSKSGDELYGTLFTYHYCGMTNEKGHIENSLTVGNSKHWYLLFEENDYRVDKGVLHCWIREGSDTSWGGGSYFPNFGKWQEMVMNREAPFDNPEVTAGWRCDEGGSEQFFAFTTKYSQQVTDQTLQRTDANYPFLRYADVILIMAEASNELKGPNDEAIGLLNDVRKRSNATPRELENYSTKSALRSAILEERSMEFAMEGDRRWDLIRWGIYLQAMNAL
;
A
#
# COMPACT_ATOMS: atom_id res chain seq x y z
N ASP A 1 8.97 13.45 25.65
CA ASP A 1 7.67 14.09 25.85
C ASP A 1 6.56 13.11 25.48
N THR A 2 5.82 12.64 26.49
CA THR A 2 4.70 11.72 26.31
C THR A 2 3.44 12.43 25.79
N ASN A 3 3.47 13.75 25.70
CA ASN A 3 2.36 14.53 25.17
C ASN A 3 2.42 14.52 23.64
N PHE A 4 1.61 13.66 23.03
CA PHE A 4 1.36 13.71 21.60
C PHE A 4 0.82 15.09 21.22
N GLN A 5 1.56 15.80 20.38
CA GLN A 5 1.08 17.01 19.73
C GLN A 5 0.84 16.68 18.26
N ALA A 6 -0.39 16.84 17.84
CA ALA A 6 -0.80 16.57 16.46
C ALA A 6 0.18 17.19 15.45
N GLY A 7 0.73 16.36 14.56
CA GLY A 7 1.66 16.78 13.51
C GLY A 7 3.12 16.99 13.93
N ARG A 8 3.48 16.74 15.19
CA ARG A 8 4.86 16.81 15.66
C ARG A 8 5.45 15.44 15.93
N VAL A 9 6.76 15.34 15.75
CA VAL A 9 7.54 14.15 16.14
C VAL A 9 7.47 13.98 17.66
N CYS A 10 7.14 12.80 18.11
CA CYS A 10 7.05 12.42 19.53
C CYS A 10 7.98 11.23 19.82
N ALA A 11 8.01 10.77 21.09
CA ALA A 11 8.82 9.62 21.48
C ALA A 11 8.43 8.35 20.71
N ALA A 12 7.14 8.12 20.46
CA ALA A 12 6.67 6.98 19.66
C ALA A 12 7.12 7.07 18.18
N SER A 13 7.18 8.29 17.61
CA SER A 13 7.73 8.49 16.26
C SER A 13 9.20 8.06 16.18
N ALA A 14 10.00 8.47 17.17
CA ALA A 14 11.42 8.12 17.24
C ALA A 14 11.62 6.61 17.50
N ALA A 15 10.85 6.03 18.41
CA ALA A 15 10.91 4.59 18.72
C ALA A 15 10.46 3.74 17.52
N GLY A 16 9.35 4.08 16.87
CA GLY A 16 8.90 3.37 15.68
C GLY A 16 9.89 3.46 14.52
N LEU A 17 10.51 4.63 14.30
CA LEU A 17 11.57 4.76 13.32
C LEU A 17 12.81 3.94 13.69
N LEU A 18 13.18 3.90 14.97
CA LEU A 18 14.29 3.06 15.46
C LEU A 18 14.01 1.56 15.21
N ALA A 19 12.80 1.09 15.48
CA ALA A 19 12.38 -0.28 15.17
C ALA A 19 12.53 -0.57 13.66
N LYS A 20 12.13 0.36 12.79
CA LYS A 20 12.28 0.25 11.32
C LYS A 20 13.76 0.21 10.90
N VAL A 21 14.61 1.02 11.50
CA VAL A 21 16.07 0.99 11.27
C VAL A 21 16.66 -0.37 11.67
N TYR A 22 16.32 -0.87 12.86
CA TYR A 22 16.81 -2.17 13.32
C TYR A 22 16.33 -3.33 12.43
N ALA A 23 15.06 -3.35 12.04
CA ALA A 23 14.55 -4.35 11.10
C ALA A 23 15.23 -4.27 9.72
N THR A 24 15.58 -3.06 9.27
CA THR A 24 16.33 -2.85 8.03
C THR A 24 17.73 -3.45 8.14
N ILE A 25 18.47 -3.17 9.22
CA ILE A 25 19.79 -3.76 9.47
C ILE A 25 19.68 -5.27 9.56
N ALA A 26 18.71 -5.77 10.32
CA ALA A 26 18.50 -7.21 10.55
C ALA A 26 18.30 -7.98 9.24
N SER A 27 17.36 -7.53 8.40
CA SER A 27 17.08 -8.18 7.10
C SER A 27 18.24 -8.02 6.12
N ALA A 28 18.90 -6.85 6.07
CA ALA A 28 20.04 -6.62 5.20
C ALA A 28 21.26 -7.50 5.59
N ALA A 29 21.46 -7.74 6.87
CA ALA A 29 22.56 -8.56 7.42
C ALA A 29 22.31 -10.08 7.36
N MET A 30 21.12 -10.54 6.97
CA MET A 30 20.87 -11.97 6.77
C MET A 30 21.81 -12.54 5.69
N SER A 31 22.13 -13.82 5.83
CA SER A 31 23.07 -14.51 4.95
C SER A 31 22.65 -14.46 3.49
N GLU A 32 23.63 -14.31 2.60
CA GLU A 32 23.45 -14.52 1.19
C GLU A 32 22.89 -15.92 0.90
N GLY A 33 22.05 -16.04 -0.12
CA GLY A 33 21.39 -17.29 -0.50
C GLY A 33 20.14 -17.65 0.29
N GLU A 34 19.79 -16.89 1.34
CA GLU A 34 18.51 -17.05 2.03
C GLU A 34 17.35 -16.84 1.05
N ILE A 35 16.36 -17.73 1.09
CA ILE A 35 15.23 -17.63 0.15
C ILE A 35 14.20 -16.61 0.63
N VAL A 36 13.89 -15.68 -0.25
CA VAL A 36 12.84 -14.69 -0.07
C VAL A 36 11.82 -14.83 -1.20
N THR A 37 10.61 -15.22 -0.84
CA THR A 37 9.52 -15.42 -1.80
C THR A 37 8.64 -14.17 -1.87
N VAL A 38 8.39 -13.66 -3.06
CA VAL A 38 7.43 -12.58 -3.31
C VAL A 38 6.55 -12.90 -4.50
N LYS A 39 5.30 -12.46 -4.48
CA LYS A 39 4.42 -12.55 -5.66
C LYS A 39 4.81 -11.47 -6.66
N THR A 40 5.21 -11.90 -7.85
CA THR A 40 5.63 -11.07 -8.98
C THR A 40 5.49 -11.84 -10.29
N GLY A 41 6.09 -11.38 -11.36
CA GLY A 41 6.08 -11.99 -12.69
C GLY A 41 5.73 -10.97 -13.78
N PRO A 42 5.85 -11.31 -15.05
CA PRO A 42 5.51 -10.40 -16.15
C PRO A 42 4.03 -10.05 -16.10
N GLN A 43 3.70 -8.77 -16.24
CA GLN A 43 2.30 -8.32 -16.20
C GLN A 43 1.48 -8.83 -17.40
N PHE A 44 2.16 -9.16 -18.49
CA PHE A 44 1.56 -9.79 -19.68
C PHE A 44 2.60 -10.61 -20.43
N VAL A 45 2.12 -11.56 -21.22
CA VAL A 45 2.91 -12.30 -22.21
C VAL A 45 2.33 -12.04 -23.60
N MET A 46 3.19 -12.02 -24.62
CA MET A 46 2.72 -11.93 -26.00
C MET A 46 2.37 -13.32 -26.50
N GLN A 47 1.15 -13.52 -26.93
CA GLN A 47 0.67 -14.77 -27.53
C GLN A 47 0.18 -14.51 -28.96
N ASN A 48 0.50 -15.43 -29.87
CA ASN A 48 -0.08 -15.38 -31.20
C ASN A 48 -1.47 -16.04 -31.17
N ILE A 49 -2.50 -15.20 -31.24
CA ILE A 49 -3.90 -15.66 -31.26
C ILE A 49 -4.43 -15.39 -32.68
N ASN A 50 -4.73 -16.47 -33.40
CA ASN A 50 -5.27 -16.42 -34.77
C ASN A 50 -4.40 -15.57 -35.73
N GLY A 51 -3.07 -15.66 -35.63
CA GLY A 51 -2.14 -14.91 -36.47
C GLY A 51 -1.81 -13.49 -36.00
N THR A 52 -2.44 -13.03 -34.92
CA THR A 52 -2.21 -11.70 -34.33
C THR A 52 -1.47 -11.82 -33.00
N ASN A 53 -0.39 -11.06 -32.82
CA ASN A 53 0.31 -10.97 -31.53
C ASN A 53 -0.54 -10.15 -30.56
N THR A 54 -1.06 -10.82 -29.54
CA THR A 54 -1.98 -10.24 -28.53
C THR A 54 -1.33 -10.28 -27.17
N LYS A 55 -1.48 -9.19 -26.38
CA LYS A 55 -1.10 -9.16 -24.96
C LYS A 55 -2.09 -9.99 -24.16
N VAL A 56 -1.61 -11.00 -23.47
CA VAL A 56 -2.37 -11.80 -22.51
C VAL A 56 -1.87 -11.47 -21.11
N TYR A 57 -2.72 -10.85 -20.30
CA TYR A 57 -2.38 -10.46 -18.93
C TYR A 57 -2.28 -11.69 -18.04
N THR A 58 -1.31 -11.65 -17.13
CA THR A 58 -1.01 -12.72 -16.19
C THR A 58 -1.34 -12.29 -14.77
N GLU A 59 -1.42 -13.25 -13.87
CA GLU A 59 -1.53 -13.02 -12.45
C GLU A 59 -0.16 -13.10 -11.77
N PRO A 60 0.05 -12.39 -10.64
CA PRO A 60 1.28 -12.51 -9.88
C PRO A 60 1.38 -13.91 -9.25
N VAL A 61 2.54 -14.54 -9.41
CA VAL A 61 2.81 -15.86 -8.84
C VAL A 61 3.91 -15.77 -7.78
N PRO A 62 3.91 -16.65 -6.76
CA PRO A 62 5.03 -16.75 -5.83
C PRO A 62 6.31 -17.12 -6.60
N MET A 63 7.36 -16.30 -6.44
CA MET A 63 8.68 -16.53 -7.02
C MET A 63 9.72 -16.46 -5.91
N ASP A 64 10.60 -17.47 -5.89
CA ASP A 64 11.68 -17.59 -4.94
C ASP A 64 12.93 -16.89 -5.48
N PHE A 65 13.49 -16.01 -4.67
CA PHE A 65 14.73 -15.32 -4.98
C PHE A 65 15.77 -15.64 -3.89
N ALA A 66 16.97 -16.02 -4.31
CA ALA A 66 18.09 -16.11 -3.40
C ALA A 66 18.56 -14.69 -3.07
N LYS A 67 18.58 -14.38 -1.77
CA LYS A 67 19.01 -13.07 -1.30
C LYS A 67 20.44 -12.76 -1.71
N ASP A 68 20.67 -11.61 -2.31
CA ASP A 68 22.01 -11.05 -2.50
C ASP A 68 22.52 -10.40 -1.20
N GLN A 69 23.83 -10.41 -0.97
CA GLN A 69 24.41 -9.65 0.11
C GLN A 69 24.15 -8.16 -0.06
N VAL A 70 23.56 -7.52 0.95
CA VAL A 70 23.39 -6.07 0.95
C VAL A 70 24.68 -5.42 1.43
N ALA A 71 25.33 -4.67 0.54
CA ALA A 71 26.64 -4.06 0.81
C ALA A 71 26.62 -3.14 2.04
N GLY A 72 27.62 -3.27 2.89
CA GLY A 72 27.78 -2.49 4.13
C GLY A 72 27.10 -3.09 5.36
N TYR A 73 26.41 -4.23 5.21
CA TYR A 73 25.73 -4.91 6.31
C TYR A 73 26.36 -6.24 6.71
N GLU A 74 27.49 -6.62 6.12
CA GLU A 74 28.15 -7.91 6.26
C GLU A 74 28.62 -8.21 7.70
N SER A 75 28.92 -7.15 8.47
CA SER A 75 29.44 -7.26 9.85
C SER A 75 28.37 -7.24 10.94
N PHE A 76 27.12 -6.99 10.57
CA PHE A 76 26.03 -6.93 11.56
C PHE A 76 25.46 -8.34 11.82
N ASN A 77 25.00 -8.54 13.06
CA ASN A 77 24.31 -9.78 13.45
C ASN A 77 22.80 -9.63 13.26
N SER A 78 22.26 -10.30 12.25
CA SER A 78 20.83 -10.26 11.93
C SER A 78 19.91 -10.57 13.12
N GLN A 79 20.23 -11.62 13.91
CA GLN A 79 19.41 -12.03 15.05
C GLN A 79 19.43 -11.00 16.19
N GLU A 80 20.56 -10.37 16.43
CA GLU A 80 20.67 -9.28 17.42
C GLU A 80 19.79 -8.09 17.03
N TYR A 81 19.86 -7.67 15.77
CA TYR A 81 19.07 -6.54 15.30
C TYR A 81 17.58 -6.86 15.18
N TYR A 82 17.18 -8.09 14.89
CA TYR A 82 15.78 -8.50 15.01
C TYR A 82 15.30 -8.46 16.46
N GLN A 83 16.14 -8.85 17.43
CA GLN A 83 15.78 -8.73 18.85
C GLN A 83 15.57 -7.25 19.24
N LEU A 84 16.48 -6.37 18.84
CA LEU A 84 16.35 -4.93 19.08
C LEU A 84 15.09 -4.34 18.42
N ALA A 85 14.80 -4.72 17.17
CA ALA A 85 13.59 -4.30 16.47
C ALA A 85 12.32 -4.76 17.20
N TYR A 86 12.30 -6.02 17.62
CA TYR A 86 11.20 -6.61 18.37
C TYR A 86 10.95 -5.88 19.70
N ASP A 87 12.00 -5.65 20.47
CA ASP A 87 11.90 -5.04 21.81
C ASP A 87 11.36 -3.61 21.72
N VAL A 88 11.90 -2.80 20.80
CA VAL A 88 11.41 -1.41 20.59
C VAL A 88 9.99 -1.40 20.05
N ALA A 89 9.64 -2.26 19.07
CA ALA A 89 8.29 -2.33 18.56
C ALA A 89 7.28 -2.77 19.63
N LYS A 90 7.67 -3.71 20.50
CA LYS A 90 6.89 -4.16 21.65
C LYS A 90 6.65 -3.03 22.64
N ASP A 91 7.64 -2.19 22.91
CA ASP A 91 7.50 -1.03 23.80
C ASP A 91 6.51 -0.02 23.23
N VAL A 92 6.57 0.26 21.91
CA VAL A 92 5.58 1.11 21.23
C VAL A 92 4.18 0.51 21.36
N LYS A 93 4.03 -0.79 21.05
CA LYS A 93 2.75 -1.51 21.16
C LYS A 93 2.24 -1.55 22.59
N GLY A 94 3.13 -1.67 23.56
CA GLY A 94 2.82 -1.69 25.00
C GLY A 94 2.45 -0.32 25.59
N GLY A 95 2.51 0.74 24.82
CA GLY A 95 2.14 2.09 25.25
C GLY A 95 3.21 2.81 26.08
N VAL A 96 4.47 2.34 26.08
CA VAL A 96 5.58 3.01 26.80
C VAL A 96 5.76 4.46 26.34
N TYR A 97 5.47 4.73 25.08
CA TYR A 97 5.59 6.05 24.46
C TYR A 97 4.25 6.73 24.16
N GLY A 98 3.18 6.28 24.80
CA GLY A 98 1.80 6.70 24.56
C GLY A 98 0.96 5.63 23.87
N THR A 99 -0.36 5.80 23.89
CA THR A 99 -1.28 4.83 23.30
C THR A 99 -1.44 5.08 21.80
N HIS A 100 -1.16 4.06 21.00
CA HIS A 100 -1.33 4.06 19.56
C HIS A 100 -2.18 2.87 19.14
N ASN A 101 -3.01 3.04 18.10
CA ASN A 101 -3.94 2.02 17.65
C ASN A 101 -3.90 1.88 16.13
N LEU A 102 -4.28 0.71 15.64
CA LEU A 102 -4.71 0.55 14.25
C LEU A 102 -6.12 1.17 14.16
N GLU A 103 -6.19 2.34 13.58
CA GLU A 103 -7.45 3.06 13.41
C GLU A 103 -8.26 2.49 12.24
N SER A 104 -9.55 2.81 12.15
CA SER A 104 -10.35 2.35 11.03
C SER A 104 -9.81 2.90 9.69
N TYR A 105 -9.94 2.11 8.61
CA TYR A 105 -9.47 2.51 7.30
C TYR A 105 -10.04 3.88 6.86
N ASP A 106 -11.31 4.12 7.12
CA ASP A 106 -11.97 5.37 6.77
C ASP A 106 -11.42 6.56 7.57
N LEU A 107 -11.01 6.35 8.82
CA LEU A 107 -10.45 7.42 9.64
C LEU A 107 -9.05 7.81 9.19
N ILE A 108 -8.15 6.84 8.98
CA ILE A 108 -6.73 7.15 8.69
C ILE A 108 -6.54 7.97 7.41
N TRP A 109 -7.48 7.85 6.46
CA TRP A 109 -7.43 8.57 5.18
C TRP A 109 -8.45 9.71 5.10
N SER A 110 -9.08 10.08 6.21
CA SER A 110 -10.03 11.21 6.26
C SER A 110 -9.33 12.53 6.64
N PRO A 111 -9.97 13.70 6.38
CA PRO A 111 -9.44 14.99 6.84
C PRO A 111 -9.26 15.07 8.36
N SER A 112 -10.17 14.47 9.13
CA SER A 112 -10.08 14.40 10.59
C SER A 112 -9.04 13.42 11.11
N GLY A 113 -8.66 12.42 10.31
CA GLY A 113 -7.72 11.39 10.69
C GLY A 113 -6.25 11.71 10.42
N LYS A 114 -5.93 12.83 9.77
CA LYS A 114 -4.55 13.23 9.41
C LYS A 114 -3.56 13.23 10.57
N THR A 115 -4.05 13.34 11.78
CA THR A 115 -3.25 13.35 13.01
C THR A 115 -3.78 12.36 14.04
N CYS A 116 -4.46 11.29 13.60
CA CYS A 116 -4.93 10.23 14.48
C CYS A 116 -3.76 9.42 15.07
N SER A 117 -4.06 8.58 16.05
CA SER A 117 -3.05 7.84 16.81
C SER A 117 -2.24 6.84 15.97
N GLU A 118 -2.71 6.47 14.77
CA GLU A 118 -1.96 5.61 13.86
C GLU A 118 -0.82 6.34 13.14
N HIS A 119 -0.95 7.64 12.85
CA HIS A 119 0.09 8.43 12.20
C HIS A 119 1.21 8.81 13.19
N LEU A 120 2.27 8.02 13.26
CA LEU A 120 3.42 8.28 14.14
C LEU A 120 4.31 9.41 13.64
N PHE A 121 4.49 9.51 12.32
CA PHE A 121 5.24 10.58 11.68
C PHE A 121 4.70 10.84 10.28
N SER A 122 4.24 12.06 10.03
CA SER A 122 3.72 12.49 8.73
C SER A 122 4.22 13.88 8.38
N LEU A 123 4.49 14.10 7.09
CA LEU A 123 4.68 15.43 6.54
C LEU A 123 3.35 16.17 6.58
N GLN A 124 3.31 17.28 7.31
CA GLN A 124 2.11 18.11 7.40
C GLN A 124 2.07 19.10 6.23
N SER A 125 0.91 19.23 5.61
CA SER A 125 0.71 20.03 4.40
C SER A 125 -0.39 21.05 4.59
N LYS A 126 -0.36 22.12 3.77
CA LYS A 126 -1.32 23.21 3.80
C LYS A 126 -1.91 23.44 2.41
N SER A 127 -3.23 23.40 2.34
CA SER A 127 -3.97 23.55 1.09
C SER A 127 -3.75 24.92 0.42
N GLY A 128 -3.60 24.92 -0.91
CA GLY A 128 -3.44 26.13 -1.72
C GLY A 128 -2.11 26.88 -1.52
N ASP A 129 -1.16 26.31 -0.81
CA ASP A 129 0.12 26.97 -0.52
C ASP A 129 1.26 26.38 -1.39
N GLU A 130 2.01 27.24 -2.09
CA GLU A 130 3.07 26.79 -3.00
C GLU A 130 4.26 26.12 -2.29
N LEU A 131 4.54 26.51 -1.04
CA LEU A 131 5.66 25.98 -0.26
C LEU A 131 5.24 24.76 0.58
N TYR A 132 4.04 24.79 1.14
CA TYR A 132 3.58 23.80 2.09
C TYR A 132 2.47 22.89 1.58
N GLY A 133 1.93 23.13 0.39
CA GLY A 133 0.99 22.24 -0.27
C GLY A 133 1.68 21.10 -1.00
N THR A 134 1.08 19.91 -0.99
CA THR A 134 1.60 18.72 -1.68
C THR A 134 0.90 18.47 -3.01
N LEU A 135 1.61 17.76 -3.90
CA LEU A 135 1.11 17.31 -5.20
C LEU A 135 0.65 15.84 -5.18
N PHE A 136 0.53 15.21 -3.99
CA PHE A 136 0.16 13.79 -3.93
C PHE A 136 -1.24 13.53 -4.47
N THR A 137 -2.22 14.34 -4.08
CA THR A 137 -3.57 14.25 -4.64
C THR A 137 -3.53 14.40 -6.16
N TYR A 138 -2.84 15.41 -6.66
CA TYR A 138 -2.71 15.69 -8.08
C TYR A 138 -2.14 14.50 -8.86
N HIS A 139 -1.04 13.92 -8.43
CA HIS A 139 -0.38 12.83 -9.16
C HIS A 139 -1.02 11.47 -8.98
N TYR A 140 -1.52 11.15 -7.79
CA TYR A 140 -2.00 9.81 -7.45
C TYR A 140 -3.50 9.64 -7.57
N CYS A 141 -4.27 10.72 -7.36
CA CYS A 141 -5.73 10.67 -7.33
C CYS A 141 -6.40 11.52 -8.41
N GLY A 142 -5.63 12.41 -9.05
CA GLY A 142 -6.12 13.41 -10.01
C GLY A 142 -6.69 14.65 -9.34
N MET A 143 -6.57 15.81 -10.02
CA MET A 143 -7.22 17.05 -9.65
C MET A 143 -8.61 17.09 -10.30
N THR A 144 -9.62 17.49 -9.54
CA THR A 144 -11.00 17.55 -10.02
C THR A 144 -11.43 19.00 -10.29
N ASN A 145 -12.46 19.18 -11.11
CA ASN A 145 -13.21 20.44 -11.21
C ASN A 145 -14.35 20.50 -10.18
N GLU A 146 -15.13 21.58 -10.20
CA GLU A 146 -16.27 21.78 -9.30
C GLU A 146 -17.36 20.72 -9.42
N LYS A 147 -17.42 19.99 -10.54
CA LYS A 147 -18.33 18.85 -10.76
C LYS A 147 -17.80 17.53 -10.25
N GLY A 148 -16.56 17.49 -9.73
CA GLY A 148 -15.90 16.25 -9.34
C GLY A 148 -15.29 15.46 -10.51
N HIS A 149 -15.23 16.03 -11.71
CA HIS A 149 -14.57 15.40 -12.85
C HIS A 149 -13.06 15.61 -12.77
N ILE A 150 -12.28 14.58 -13.10
CA ILE A 150 -10.82 14.69 -13.16
C ILE A 150 -10.42 15.50 -14.39
N GLU A 151 -9.82 16.65 -14.17
CA GLU A 151 -9.32 17.52 -15.24
C GLU A 151 -7.87 17.23 -15.59
N ASN A 152 -7.04 17.01 -14.58
CA ASN A 152 -5.59 16.92 -14.74
C ASN A 152 -4.97 15.78 -13.94
N SER A 153 -3.86 15.30 -14.48
CA SER A 153 -2.94 14.35 -13.87
C SER A 153 -3.48 12.91 -13.80
N LEU A 154 -3.42 12.23 -12.67
CA LEU A 154 -3.66 10.78 -12.57
C LEU A 154 -2.54 10.01 -13.28
N THR A 155 -1.28 10.28 -12.89
CA THR A 155 -0.08 9.81 -13.60
C THR A 155 0.62 8.65 -12.92
N VAL A 156 0.36 8.42 -11.64
CA VAL A 156 1.05 7.39 -10.84
C VAL A 156 0.03 6.48 -10.19
N GLY A 157 0.10 5.20 -10.49
CA GLY A 157 -0.77 4.18 -9.92
C GLY A 157 -0.03 2.87 -9.64
N ASN A 158 -0.68 1.99 -8.90
CA ASN A 158 -0.20 0.64 -8.64
C ASN A 158 -0.39 -0.26 -9.85
N SER A 159 0.43 -1.28 -10.00
CA SER A 159 0.29 -2.27 -11.06
C SER A 159 -0.97 -3.12 -10.89
N LYS A 160 -1.43 -3.75 -11.99
CA LYS A 160 -2.49 -4.76 -11.94
C LYS A 160 -2.12 -5.91 -10.99
N HIS A 161 -0.86 -6.36 -10.98
CA HIS A 161 -0.40 -7.41 -10.08
C HIS A 161 -0.60 -7.05 -8.61
N TRP A 162 -0.35 -5.79 -8.22
CA TRP A 162 -0.66 -5.33 -6.86
C TRP A 162 -2.15 -5.43 -6.55
N TYR A 163 -3.02 -5.00 -7.47
CA TYR A 163 -4.48 -5.08 -7.30
C TYR A 163 -4.96 -6.52 -7.11
N LEU A 164 -4.36 -7.47 -7.82
CA LEU A 164 -4.72 -8.90 -7.76
C LEU A 164 -4.23 -9.62 -6.50
N LEU A 165 -3.51 -8.95 -5.59
CA LEU A 165 -3.15 -9.51 -4.28
C LEU A 165 -4.32 -9.51 -3.29
N PHE A 166 -5.35 -8.71 -3.54
CA PHE A 166 -6.42 -8.43 -2.59
C PHE A 166 -7.63 -9.34 -2.78
N GLU A 167 -8.34 -9.53 -1.67
CA GLU A 167 -9.70 -10.08 -1.63
C GLU A 167 -10.72 -8.98 -1.96
N GLU A 168 -11.88 -9.34 -2.48
CA GLU A 168 -12.91 -8.42 -2.95
C GLU A 168 -13.36 -7.39 -1.90
N ASN A 169 -13.46 -7.83 -0.64
CA ASN A 169 -13.97 -6.99 0.46
C ASN A 169 -12.87 -6.27 1.27
N ASP A 170 -11.63 -6.37 0.84
CA ASP A 170 -10.53 -5.66 1.48
C ASP A 170 -10.68 -4.15 1.25
N TYR A 171 -10.78 -3.36 2.32
CA TYR A 171 -10.99 -1.91 2.23
C TYR A 171 -9.88 -1.16 1.49
N ARG A 172 -8.67 -1.72 1.46
CA ARG A 172 -7.52 -1.12 0.76
C ARG A 172 -7.69 -1.12 -0.75
N VAL A 173 -8.50 -2.01 -1.26
CA VAL A 173 -8.89 -2.02 -2.68
C VAL A 173 -10.34 -1.57 -2.85
N ASP A 174 -11.26 -2.04 -2.04
CA ASP A 174 -12.69 -1.70 -2.18
C ASP A 174 -12.92 -0.18 -2.03
N LYS A 175 -12.26 0.47 -1.08
CA LYS A 175 -12.36 1.92 -0.81
C LYS A 175 -11.10 2.68 -1.25
N GLY A 176 -9.95 2.01 -1.24
CA GLY A 176 -8.62 2.60 -1.43
C GLY A 176 -8.17 2.75 -2.87
N VAL A 177 -8.94 2.23 -3.83
CA VAL A 177 -8.69 2.34 -5.27
C VAL A 177 -9.79 3.17 -5.92
N LEU A 178 -9.40 4.04 -6.84
CA LEU A 178 -10.32 4.77 -7.68
C LEU A 178 -10.86 3.85 -8.77
N HIS A 179 -12.03 3.27 -8.53
CA HIS A 179 -12.63 2.30 -9.44
C HIS A 179 -13.36 2.95 -10.63
N CYS A 180 -13.97 4.09 -10.41
CA CYS A 180 -14.70 4.82 -11.44
C CYS A 180 -14.41 6.31 -11.36
N TRP A 181 -14.24 6.97 -12.51
CA TRP A 181 -14.09 8.43 -12.58
C TRP A 181 -14.60 8.97 -13.91
N ILE A 182 -14.94 10.24 -13.90
CA ILE A 182 -15.21 11.00 -15.11
C ILE A 182 -14.02 11.91 -15.36
N ARG A 183 -13.55 11.96 -16.58
CA ARG A 183 -12.50 12.89 -16.98
C ARG A 183 -13.10 13.99 -17.86
N GLU A 184 -12.86 15.24 -17.50
CA GLU A 184 -13.17 16.38 -18.33
C GLU A 184 -12.13 16.46 -19.46
N GLY A 185 -12.58 16.45 -20.70
CA GLY A 185 -11.74 16.60 -21.87
C GLY A 185 -12.28 17.66 -22.79
N SER A 186 -11.45 18.15 -23.70
CA SER A 186 -11.86 19.00 -24.78
C SER A 186 -12.75 18.28 -25.82
N ASP A 187 -12.84 16.98 -25.73
CA ASP A 187 -13.66 16.12 -26.59
C ASP A 187 -14.79 15.52 -25.75
N THR A 188 -16.01 15.88 -26.10
CA THR A 188 -17.24 15.40 -25.46
C THR A 188 -17.49 13.90 -25.65
N SER A 189 -16.66 13.21 -26.43
CA SER A 189 -16.73 11.76 -26.64
C SER A 189 -16.07 10.96 -25.52
N TRP A 190 -15.26 11.60 -24.65
CA TRP A 190 -14.48 10.91 -23.63
C TRP A 190 -15.07 11.09 -22.23
N GLY A 191 -15.71 10.03 -21.72
CA GLY A 191 -16.54 10.13 -20.53
C GLY A 191 -15.89 9.73 -19.20
N GLY A 192 -14.70 9.14 -19.18
CA GLY A 192 -14.11 8.70 -17.92
C GLY A 192 -13.36 7.38 -18.01
N GLY A 193 -13.15 6.74 -16.90
CA GLY A 193 -12.48 5.45 -16.81
C GLY A 193 -13.01 4.60 -15.66
N SER A 194 -12.63 3.36 -15.68
CA SER A 194 -12.99 2.39 -14.65
C SER A 194 -11.86 1.37 -14.47
N TYR A 195 -11.69 0.86 -13.24
CA TYR A 195 -10.66 -0.10 -12.93
C TYR A 195 -11.16 -1.12 -11.90
N PHE A 196 -11.43 -2.35 -12.35
CA PHE A 196 -11.93 -3.44 -11.50
C PHE A 196 -11.65 -4.80 -12.15
N PRO A 197 -10.37 -5.18 -12.28
CA PRO A 197 -10.00 -6.32 -13.14
C PRO A 197 -10.61 -7.65 -12.72
N ASN A 198 -10.99 -7.89 -11.46
CA ASN A 198 -11.48 -9.19 -11.01
C ASN A 198 -12.53 -9.16 -9.91
N PHE A 199 -13.11 -8.02 -9.54
CA PHE A 199 -14.05 -7.99 -8.42
C PHE A 199 -15.50 -7.89 -8.88
N GLY A 200 -16.29 -8.88 -8.48
CA GLY A 200 -17.65 -9.15 -8.96
C GLY A 200 -18.56 -7.94 -8.91
N LYS A 201 -18.65 -7.22 -7.79
CA LYS A 201 -19.53 -6.07 -7.64
C LYS A 201 -19.21 -4.94 -8.63
N TRP A 202 -17.94 -4.64 -8.86
CA TRP A 202 -17.52 -3.59 -9.78
C TRP A 202 -17.69 -4.01 -11.24
N GLN A 203 -17.40 -5.27 -11.56
CA GLN A 203 -17.65 -5.83 -12.88
C GLN A 203 -19.15 -5.88 -13.17
N GLU A 204 -19.97 -6.26 -12.21
CA GLU A 204 -21.41 -6.32 -12.34
C GLU A 204 -22.01 -4.95 -12.64
N MET A 205 -21.60 -3.90 -11.89
CA MET A 205 -22.03 -2.53 -12.16
C MET A 205 -21.72 -2.10 -13.59
N VAL A 206 -20.53 -2.43 -14.09
CA VAL A 206 -20.13 -2.09 -15.47
C VAL A 206 -20.93 -2.89 -16.49
N MET A 207 -21.09 -4.19 -16.31
CA MET A 207 -21.87 -5.04 -17.21
C MET A 207 -23.33 -4.61 -17.27
N ASN A 208 -23.90 -4.18 -16.15
CA ASN A 208 -25.26 -3.65 -16.05
C ASN A 208 -25.36 -2.19 -16.51
N ARG A 209 -24.23 -1.52 -16.80
CA ARG A 209 -24.14 -0.08 -17.11
C ARG A 209 -24.74 0.80 -16.03
N GLU A 210 -24.66 0.35 -14.79
CA GLU A 210 -25.06 1.10 -13.61
C GLU A 210 -24.04 2.18 -13.31
N ALA A 211 -24.45 3.44 -13.32
CA ALA A 211 -23.57 4.53 -12.98
C ALA A 211 -23.30 4.52 -11.46
N PRO A 212 -22.03 4.53 -11.01
CA PRO A 212 -21.68 4.50 -9.61
C PRO A 212 -21.89 5.86 -8.89
N PHE A 213 -22.58 6.79 -9.51
CA PHE A 213 -22.71 8.16 -9.04
C PHE A 213 -24.20 8.50 -8.81
N ASP A 214 -24.49 9.04 -7.63
CA ASP A 214 -25.84 9.50 -7.27
C ASP A 214 -26.24 10.81 -7.93
N ASN A 215 -25.26 11.56 -8.47
CA ASN A 215 -25.53 12.84 -9.13
C ASN A 215 -25.86 12.63 -10.61
N PRO A 216 -27.09 13.02 -11.08
CA PRO A 216 -27.50 12.84 -12.46
C PRO A 216 -26.62 13.56 -13.50
N GLU A 217 -26.04 14.72 -13.15
CA GLU A 217 -25.15 15.46 -14.05
C GLU A 217 -23.82 14.72 -14.26
N VAL A 218 -23.30 14.12 -13.19
CA VAL A 218 -22.11 13.26 -13.21
C VAL A 218 -22.40 11.98 -13.96
N THR A 219 -23.56 11.37 -13.70
CA THR A 219 -24.02 10.13 -14.36
C THR A 219 -24.16 10.32 -15.88
N ALA A 220 -24.65 11.46 -16.34
CA ALA A 220 -24.83 11.74 -17.77
C ALA A 220 -23.51 11.78 -18.56
N GLY A 221 -22.41 12.14 -17.91
CA GLY A 221 -21.07 12.17 -18.50
C GLY A 221 -20.31 10.85 -18.39
N TRP A 222 -20.82 9.89 -17.60
CA TRP A 222 -20.14 8.63 -17.36
C TRP A 222 -20.33 7.66 -18.52
N ARG A 223 -19.24 7.13 -19.01
CA ARG A 223 -19.24 6.03 -19.99
C ARG A 223 -18.36 4.92 -19.43
N CYS A 224 -18.94 3.74 -19.33
CA CYS A 224 -18.16 2.54 -19.13
C CYS A 224 -17.61 2.11 -20.48
N ASP A 225 -16.33 2.20 -20.67
CA ASP A 225 -15.67 1.45 -21.73
C ASP A 225 -15.70 -0.01 -21.34
N GLU A 226 -16.32 -0.85 -22.16
CA GLU A 226 -16.39 -2.32 -22.00
C GLU A 226 -14.99 -2.96 -21.89
N GLY A 227 -13.94 -2.17 -22.17
CA GLY A 227 -12.54 -2.51 -22.05
C GLY A 227 -11.83 -1.93 -20.83
N GLY A 228 -12.50 -1.61 -19.75
CA GLY A 228 -11.89 -1.05 -18.52
C GLY A 228 -10.67 -1.80 -17.96
N SER A 229 -10.35 -2.95 -18.56
CA SER A 229 -9.12 -3.70 -18.42
C SER A 229 -7.88 -3.06 -19.05
N GLU A 230 -8.01 -2.04 -19.88
CA GLU A 230 -6.87 -1.39 -20.55
C GLU A 230 -6.16 -0.34 -19.68
N GLN A 231 -6.75 0.05 -18.57
CA GLN A 231 -6.05 0.89 -17.61
C GLN A 231 -5.07 0.03 -16.83
N PHE A 232 -3.78 0.27 -17.06
CA PHE A 232 -2.69 -0.53 -16.50
C PHE A 232 -2.43 -0.28 -15.02
N PHE A 233 -3.10 0.71 -14.39
CA PHE A 233 -2.77 1.20 -13.06
C PHE A 233 -4.00 1.35 -12.18
N ALA A 234 -3.90 0.80 -10.95
CA ALA A 234 -4.85 1.06 -9.88
C ALA A 234 -4.48 2.37 -9.18
N PHE A 235 -5.24 3.44 -9.42
CA PHE A 235 -5.02 4.72 -8.76
C PHE A 235 -5.56 4.70 -7.33
N THR A 236 -4.78 5.21 -6.40
CA THR A 236 -5.18 5.24 -4.99
C THR A 236 -6.10 6.40 -4.67
N THR A 237 -6.98 6.23 -3.69
CA THR A 237 -7.81 7.30 -3.11
C THR A 237 -7.22 7.86 -1.81
N LYS A 238 -6.14 7.28 -1.27
CA LYS A 238 -5.55 7.66 0.03
C LYS A 238 -5.36 9.18 0.18
N TYR A 239 -4.89 9.84 -0.87
CA TYR A 239 -4.55 11.27 -0.82
C TYR A 239 -5.70 12.19 -1.25
N SER A 240 -6.75 11.68 -1.89
CA SER A 240 -7.97 12.46 -2.16
C SER A 240 -8.94 12.40 -0.99
N GLN A 241 -9.05 11.28 -0.31
CA GLN A 241 -9.90 11.14 0.87
C GLN A 241 -9.46 12.01 2.05
N GLN A 242 -8.18 12.36 2.15
CA GLN A 242 -7.64 13.24 3.18
C GLN A 242 -8.00 14.72 3.01
N VAL A 243 -8.39 15.15 1.83
CA VAL A 243 -8.54 16.56 1.52
C VAL A 243 -10.02 16.97 1.44
N THR A 244 -10.29 18.21 1.76
CA THR A 244 -11.63 18.78 1.67
C THR A 244 -11.89 19.45 0.32
N ASP A 245 -10.83 19.78 -0.42
CA ASP A 245 -10.90 20.42 -1.72
C ASP A 245 -9.90 19.78 -2.69
N GLN A 246 -10.40 18.95 -3.59
CA GLN A 246 -9.62 18.28 -4.63
C GLN A 246 -9.48 19.11 -5.90
N THR A 247 -10.08 20.32 -5.97
CA THR A 247 -9.95 21.22 -7.10
C THR A 247 -8.62 21.96 -7.13
N LEU A 248 -7.88 21.92 -6.02
CA LEU A 248 -6.58 22.53 -5.89
C LEU A 248 -5.46 21.61 -6.38
N GLN A 249 -4.53 22.11 -7.16
CA GLN A 249 -3.35 21.37 -7.56
C GLN A 249 -2.48 21.01 -6.36
N ARG A 250 -2.34 21.93 -5.40
CA ARG A 250 -1.61 21.74 -4.16
C ARG A 250 -2.59 21.62 -3.00
N THR A 251 -2.62 20.46 -2.42
CA THR A 251 -3.56 20.11 -1.35
C THR A 251 -2.87 20.00 0.00
N ASP A 252 -3.68 19.82 1.03
CA ASP A 252 -3.24 19.55 2.39
C ASP A 252 -3.16 18.05 2.71
N ALA A 253 -3.05 17.19 1.68
CA ALA A 253 -2.82 15.77 1.89
C ALA A 253 -1.49 15.53 2.60
N ASN A 254 -1.52 14.90 3.76
CA ASN A 254 -0.32 14.53 4.50
C ASN A 254 0.33 13.28 3.90
N TYR A 255 1.66 13.21 3.94
CA TYR A 255 2.40 12.02 3.56
C TYR A 255 2.89 11.29 4.82
N PRO A 256 2.45 10.04 5.06
CA PRO A 256 2.88 9.27 6.21
C PRO A 256 4.27 8.66 5.95
N PHE A 257 5.27 9.07 6.72
CA PHE A 257 6.58 8.40 6.74
C PHE A 257 6.60 7.17 7.63
N LEU A 258 5.75 7.18 8.66
CA LEU A 258 5.66 6.08 9.62
C LEU A 258 4.26 6.02 10.21
N ARG A 259 3.64 4.86 10.12
CA ARG A 259 2.37 4.54 10.76
C ARG A 259 2.53 3.42 11.79
N TYR A 260 1.61 3.35 12.74
CA TYR A 260 1.59 2.28 13.73
C TYR A 260 1.47 0.88 13.10
N ALA A 261 0.78 0.76 11.97
CA ALA A 261 0.74 -0.48 11.17
C ALA A 261 2.14 -0.99 10.77
N ASP A 262 3.09 -0.08 10.49
CA ASP A 262 4.48 -0.46 10.18
C ASP A 262 5.18 -1.06 11.41
N VAL A 263 5.00 -0.47 12.59
CA VAL A 263 5.52 -1.01 13.83
C VAL A 263 4.97 -2.41 14.13
N ILE A 264 3.67 -2.63 13.91
CA ILE A 264 3.02 -3.93 14.10
C ILE A 264 3.59 -4.97 13.14
N LEU A 265 3.76 -4.64 11.86
CA LEU A 265 4.31 -5.57 10.86
C LEU A 265 5.82 -5.80 11.04
N ILE A 266 6.58 -4.82 11.55
CA ILE A 266 7.98 -5.00 11.97
C ILE A 266 8.06 -5.97 13.15
N MET A 267 7.18 -5.84 14.14
CA MET A 267 7.13 -6.78 15.28
C MET A 267 6.78 -8.19 14.82
N ALA A 268 5.83 -8.34 13.87
CA ALA A 268 5.49 -9.63 13.27
C ALA A 268 6.69 -10.27 12.54
N GLU A 269 7.39 -9.49 11.73
CA GLU A 269 8.60 -9.91 11.02
C GLU A 269 9.68 -10.36 12.02
N ALA A 270 10.00 -9.53 12.99
CA ALA A 270 11.02 -9.83 13.98
C ALA A 270 10.66 -11.08 14.82
N SER A 271 9.41 -11.24 15.24
CA SER A 271 8.94 -12.42 15.96
C SER A 271 9.11 -13.69 15.11
N ASN A 272 8.75 -13.65 13.80
CA ASN A 272 8.96 -14.77 12.89
C ASN A 272 10.45 -15.10 12.70
N GLU A 273 11.30 -14.10 12.48
CA GLU A 273 12.72 -14.34 12.23
C GLU A 273 13.48 -14.84 13.47
N LEU A 274 13.04 -14.47 14.65
CA LEU A 274 13.61 -14.94 15.92
C LEU A 274 13.15 -16.36 16.27
N LYS A 275 11.84 -16.61 16.18
CA LYS A 275 11.21 -17.82 16.78
C LYS A 275 10.69 -18.83 15.75
N GLY A 276 10.60 -18.46 14.46
CA GLY A 276 9.84 -19.19 13.44
C GLY A 276 8.36 -18.83 13.47
N PRO A 277 7.52 -19.47 12.63
CA PRO A 277 6.08 -19.26 12.64
C PRO A 277 5.50 -19.48 14.03
N ASN A 278 4.72 -18.53 14.54
CA ASN A 278 4.16 -18.56 15.87
C ASN A 278 2.90 -17.70 15.98
N ASP A 279 2.11 -17.91 17.03
CA ASP A 279 0.82 -17.22 17.25
C ASP A 279 0.96 -15.71 17.38
N GLU A 280 2.05 -15.21 17.93
CA GLU A 280 2.28 -13.78 18.05
C GLU A 280 2.48 -13.14 16.68
N ALA A 281 3.34 -13.70 15.83
CA ALA A 281 3.62 -13.16 14.50
C ALA A 281 2.38 -13.17 13.60
N ILE A 282 1.62 -14.28 13.59
CA ILE A 282 0.40 -14.37 12.80
C ILE A 282 -0.72 -13.48 13.37
N GLY A 283 -0.79 -13.34 14.70
CA GLY A 283 -1.74 -12.45 15.35
C GLY A 283 -1.53 -10.98 14.98
N LEU A 284 -0.27 -10.52 15.01
CA LEU A 284 0.10 -9.17 14.59
C LEU A 284 -0.20 -8.90 13.11
N LEU A 285 0.09 -9.86 12.24
CA LEU A 285 -0.28 -9.80 10.82
C LEU A 285 -1.80 -9.67 10.67
N ASN A 286 -2.55 -10.48 11.41
CA ASN A 286 -4.01 -10.49 11.37
C ASN A 286 -4.67 -9.25 11.98
N ASP A 287 -4.01 -8.54 12.89
CA ASP A 287 -4.51 -7.26 13.41
C ASP A 287 -4.63 -6.24 12.26
N VAL A 288 -3.61 -6.15 11.38
CA VAL A 288 -3.64 -5.27 10.20
C VAL A 288 -4.70 -5.74 9.19
N ARG A 289 -4.78 -7.05 8.93
CA ARG A 289 -5.77 -7.62 8.01
C ARG A 289 -7.21 -7.37 8.45
N LYS A 290 -7.51 -7.62 9.72
CA LYS A 290 -8.84 -7.38 10.31
C LYS A 290 -9.27 -5.92 10.23
N ARG A 291 -8.34 -4.97 10.51
CA ARG A 291 -8.60 -3.55 10.35
C ARG A 291 -9.06 -3.20 8.93
N SER A 292 -8.49 -3.89 7.95
CA SER A 292 -8.77 -3.70 6.52
C SER A 292 -9.89 -4.60 5.98
N ASN A 293 -10.64 -5.29 6.84
CA ASN A 293 -11.70 -6.23 6.47
C ASN A 293 -11.23 -7.40 5.58
N ALA A 294 -9.95 -7.75 5.64
CA ALA A 294 -9.38 -8.89 4.96
C ALA A 294 -9.49 -10.16 5.83
N THR A 295 -9.61 -11.31 5.20
CA THR A 295 -9.69 -12.61 5.88
C THR A 295 -8.41 -12.87 6.68
N PRO A 296 -8.50 -13.19 7.98
CA PRO A 296 -7.35 -13.59 8.78
C PRO A 296 -6.63 -14.79 8.16
N ARG A 297 -5.33 -14.84 8.31
CA ARG A 297 -4.50 -15.97 7.89
C ARG A 297 -4.31 -16.96 9.04
N GLU A 298 -4.31 -18.24 8.73
CA GLU A 298 -4.17 -19.31 9.71
C GLU A 298 -2.73 -19.77 9.80
N LEU A 299 -2.22 -19.94 11.04
CA LEU A 299 -0.81 -20.29 11.31
C LEU A 299 -0.40 -21.62 10.67
N GLU A 300 -1.30 -22.59 10.63
CA GLU A 300 -1.04 -23.92 10.05
C GLU A 300 -0.69 -23.91 8.57
N ASN A 301 -0.97 -22.82 7.87
CA ASN A 301 -0.58 -22.62 6.46
C ASN A 301 0.90 -22.23 6.30
N TYR A 302 1.62 -21.97 7.41
CA TYR A 302 2.99 -21.46 7.41
C TYR A 302 3.91 -22.35 8.22
N SER A 303 4.54 -23.34 7.57
CA SER A 303 5.40 -24.32 8.22
C SER A 303 6.86 -23.86 8.39
N THR A 304 7.27 -22.79 7.73
CA THR A 304 8.66 -22.28 7.73
C THR A 304 8.72 -20.77 7.92
N LYS A 305 9.88 -20.28 8.42
CA LYS A 305 10.15 -18.83 8.50
C LYS A 305 9.94 -18.13 7.16
N SER A 306 10.44 -18.73 6.08
CA SER A 306 10.32 -18.17 4.74
C SER A 306 8.86 -18.04 4.30
N ALA A 307 8.00 -19.02 4.60
CA ALA A 307 6.59 -18.98 4.25
C ALA A 307 5.84 -17.82 4.96
N LEU A 308 6.04 -17.67 6.29
CA LEU A 308 5.40 -16.58 7.03
C LEU A 308 6.03 -15.22 6.70
N ARG A 309 7.35 -15.16 6.45
CA ARG A 309 8.06 -14.00 5.93
C ARG A 309 7.41 -13.49 4.62
N SER A 310 7.16 -14.40 3.69
CA SER A 310 6.49 -14.08 2.42
C SER A 310 5.11 -13.45 2.65
N ALA A 311 4.31 -14.01 3.56
CA ALA A 311 3.00 -13.47 3.90
C ALA A 311 3.09 -12.07 4.53
N ILE A 312 4.07 -11.81 5.41
CA ILE A 312 4.29 -10.49 6.00
C ILE A 312 4.74 -9.48 4.94
N LEU A 313 5.66 -9.86 4.03
CA LEU A 313 6.10 -8.99 2.94
C LEU A 313 4.99 -8.68 1.93
N GLU A 314 4.09 -9.64 1.69
CA GLU A 314 2.89 -9.43 0.88
C GLU A 314 1.96 -8.43 1.57
N GLU A 315 1.68 -8.60 2.86
CA GLU A 315 0.84 -7.68 3.63
C GLU A 315 1.42 -6.26 3.66
N ARG A 316 2.75 -6.12 3.86
CA ARG A 316 3.43 -4.82 3.77
C ARG A 316 3.26 -4.17 2.41
N SER A 317 3.34 -4.94 1.31
CA SER A 317 3.15 -4.41 -0.04
C SER A 317 1.73 -3.91 -0.32
N MET A 318 0.73 -4.54 0.30
CA MET A 318 -0.67 -4.14 0.24
C MET A 318 -0.94 -2.91 1.11
N GLU A 319 -0.45 -2.91 2.35
CA GLU A 319 -0.71 -1.88 3.35
C GLU A 319 -0.07 -0.54 3.00
N PHE A 320 1.20 -0.56 2.58
CA PHE A 320 2.00 0.65 2.34
C PHE A 320 2.10 1.05 0.86
N ALA A 321 1.17 0.58 0.03
CA ALA A 321 1.09 1.01 -1.36
C ALA A 321 0.96 2.53 -1.46
N MET A 322 1.73 3.16 -2.35
CA MET A 322 1.85 4.62 -2.53
C MET A 322 2.41 5.40 -1.32
N GLU A 323 2.99 4.70 -0.34
CA GLU A 323 3.70 5.29 0.80
C GLU A 323 5.23 5.12 0.68
N GLY A 324 5.71 4.50 -0.39
CA GLY A 324 7.13 4.41 -0.74
C GLY A 324 7.89 3.20 -0.16
N ASP A 325 7.29 2.41 0.71
CA ASP A 325 7.97 1.34 1.46
C ASP A 325 8.39 0.13 0.62
N ARG A 326 7.62 -0.27 -0.40
CA ARG A 326 7.86 -1.49 -1.16
C ARG A 326 9.27 -1.60 -1.75
N ARG A 327 9.76 -0.50 -2.34
CA ARG A 327 11.12 -0.46 -2.91
C ARG A 327 12.18 -0.73 -1.84
N TRP A 328 12.03 -0.13 -0.67
CA TRP A 328 12.97 -0.28 0.43
C TRP A 328 12.90 -1.68 1.05
N ASP A 329 11.70 -2.27 1.14
CA ASP A 329 11.55 -3.67 1.55
C ASP A 329 12.34 -4.60 0.62
N LEU A 330 12.18 -4.48 -0.69
CA LEU A 330 12.93 -5.32 -1.65
C LEU A 330 14.45 -5.10 -1.58
N ILE A 331 14.91 -3.86 -1.33
CA ILE A 331 16.33 -3.52 -1.18
C ILE A 331 16.90 -4.15 0.10
N ARG A 332 16.27 -3.95 1.25
CA ARG A 332 16.78 -4.50 2.52
C ARG A 332 16.77 -6.03 2.56
N TRP A 333 15.87 -6.64 1.81
CA TRP A 333 15.82 -8.09 1.62
C TRP A 333 16.78 -8.59 0.53
N GLY A 334 17.55 -7.72 -0.13
CA GLY A 334 18.55 -8.08 -1.13
C GLY A 334 18.00 -8.74 -2.40
N ILE A 335 16.74 -8.47 -2.76
CA ILE A 335 16.08 -9.10 -3.92
C ILE A 335 15.55 -8.07 -4.93
N TYR A 336 15.87 -6.78 -4.75
CA TYR A 336 15.27 -5.71 -5.57
C TYR A 336 15.50 -5.92 -7.07
N LEU A 337 16.73 -6.14 -7.49
CA LEU A 337 17.04 -6.30 -8.92
C LEU A 337 16.40 -7.57 -9.50
N GLN A 338 16.43 -8.67 -8.76
CA GLN A 338 15.84 -9.93 -9.18
C GLN A 338 14.32 -9.81 -9.35
N ALA A 339 13.64 -9.21 -8.37
CA ALA A 339 12.20 -8.99 -8.43
C ALA A 339 11.78 -8.03 -9.57
N MET A 340 12.59 -6.98 -9.83
CA MET A 340 12.32 -6.04 -10.93
C MET A 340 12.56 -6.66 -12.30
N ASN A 341 13.56 -7.55 -12.44
CA ASN A 341 13.83 -8.25 -13.70
C ASN A 341 12.79 -9.35 -13.99
N ALA A 342 12.01 -9.75 -13.00
CA ALA A 342 10.93 -10.73 -13.15
C ALA A 342 9.59 -10.12 -13.64
N LEU A 343 9.48 -8.78 -13.64
CA LEU A 343 8.31 -8.06 -14.15
C LEU A 343 8.35 -8.00 -15.69
#